data_e3f9c161ed5b69a60f8c143119b6b253
#
_entry.id   e3f9c161ed5b69a60f8c143119b6b253
#
_cell.length_a   1.000
_cell.length_b   1.000
_cell.length_c   1.000
_cell.angle_alpha   90.00
_cell.angle_beta   90.00
_cell.angle_gamma   90.00
#
_symmetry.space_group_name_H-M   'P 1'
#
loop_
_entity.id
_entity.type
_entity.pdbx_description
1 polymer ?
#
loop_
_entity_poly.entity_id
_entity_poly.type
_entity_poly.pdbx_seq_one_letter_code
_entity_poly.pdbx_strand_id
1 'polypeptide(L)'
;KYGSASGTITIKGNKFNARTPEAIVWYNGKTQWTYMKKTNEVNVSNPTQAKQMSMNPYTFIHIYKTGYKSSLKTVGSNYQVHLVANNQKRTVAEMYITINKNTHVPSQVKMRQGSTWSTINISGFKAKGISNNSFVFNSKEFPGAEVIDLR
;
A
#
# COMPACT_ATOMS: atom_id res chain seq x y z
N LYS A 1 9.69 4.76 17.30
CA LYS A 1 10.34 3.69 16.53
C LYS A 1 10.11 3.89 15.04
N TYR A 2 11.15 3.82 14.28
CA TYR A 2 11.09 3.98 12.82
C TYR A 2 11.19 2.62 12.16
N GLY A 3 10.29 2.38 11.20
CA GLY A 3 10.39 1.25 10.32
C GLY A 3 10.59 1.73 8.88
N SER A 4 11.35 1.01 8.09
CA SER A 4 11.42 1.24 6.67
C SER A 4 11.21 -0.08 5.93
N ALA A 5 10.51 0.00 4.80
CA ALA A 5 10.30 -1.14 3.93
C ALA A 5 10.50 -0.68 2.49
N SER A 6 11.08 -1.53 1.68
CA SER A 6 11.20 -1.30 0.25
C SER A 6 10.58 -2.46 -0.50
N GLY A 7 10.06 -2.20 -1.69
CA GLY A 7 9.42 -3.24 -2.46
C GLY A 7 8.89 -2.70 -3.78
N THR A 8 8.11 -3.51 -4.45
CA THR A 8 7.45 -3.14 -5.70
C THR A 8 5.95 -3.09 -5.50
N ILE A 9 5.29 -2.20 -6.21
CA ILE A 9 3.84 -2.11 -6.22
C ILE A 9 3.34 -2.00 -7.65
N THR A 10 2.27 -2.73 -7.96
CA THR A 10 1.56 -2.68 -9.22
C THR A 10 0.13 -2.27 -8.93
N ILE A 11 -0.36 -1.23 -9.59
CA ILE A 11 -1.70 -0.66 -9.32
C ILE A 11 -2.48 -0.58 -10.61
N LYS A 12 -3.77 -0.97 -10.54
CA LYS A 12 -4.74 -0.79 -11.61
C LYS A 12 -6.10 -0.47 -11.00
N GLY A 13 -6.52 0.80 -11.09
CA GLY A 13 -7.73 1.27 -10.42
C GLY A 13 -7.64 1.11 -8.91
N ASN A 14 -8.56 0.36 -8.31
CA ASN A 14 -8.52 0.05 -6.88
C ASN A 14 -7.82 -1.28 -6.56
N LYS A 15 -7.23 -1.93 -7.56
CA LYS A 15 -6.52 -3.19 -7.41
C LYS A 15 -5.04 -2.95 -7.23
N PHE A 16 -4.37 -3.78 -6.45
CA PHE A 16 -2.93 -3.67 -6.30
C PHE A 16 -2.29 -5.01 -5.99
N ASN A 17 -1.00 -5.07 -6.29
CA ASN A 17 -0.10 -6.14 -5.88
C ASN A 17 1.14 -5.47 -5.29
N ALA A 18 1.45 -5.78 -4.04
CA ALA A 18 2.59 -5.22 -3.35
C ALA A 18 3.53 -6.36 -2.93
N ARG A 19 4.81 -6.20 -3.23
CA ARG A 19 5.84 -7.19 -2.90
C ARG A 19 6.93 -6.56 -2.07
N THR A 20 7.16 -7.13 -0.90
CA THR A 20 8.27 -6.76 -0.02
C THR A 20 9.09 -8.00 0.30
N PRO A 21 10.30 -7.87 0.90
CA PRO A 21 11.06 -9.05 1.31
C PRO A 21 10.34 -9.98 2.29
N GLU A 22 9.36 -9.47 3.02
CA GLU A 22 8.68 -10.22 4.09
C GLU A 22 7.33 -10.76 3.69
N ALA A 23 6.64 -10.09 2.75
CA ALA A 23 5.27 -10.43 2.41
C ALA A 23 4.92 -10.04 0.97
N ILE A 24 3.87 -10.68 0.46
CA ILE A 24 3.26 -10.33 -0.83
C ILE A 24 1.78 -10.14 -0.57
N VAL A 25 1.22 -9.04 -1.07
CA VAL A 25 -0.19 -8.72 -0.93
C VAL A 25 -0.83 -8.58 -2.30
N TRP A 26 -1.95 -9.26 -2.51
CA TRP A 26 -2.79 -9.12 -3.70
C TRP A 26 -4.15 -8.60 -3.27
N TYR A 27 -4.68 -7.63 -4.00
CA TYR A 27 -6.02 -7.10 -3.77
C TYR A 27 -6.72 -6.88 -5.09
N ASN A 28 -7.85 -7.56 -5.30
CA ASN A 28 -8.59 -7.50 -6.56
C ASN A 28 -9.76 -6.50 -6.56
N GLY A 29 -9.82 -5.64 -5.55
CA GLY A 29 -10.91 -4.69 -5.35
C GLY A 29 -11.96 -5.15 -4.33
N LYS A 30 -11.92 -6.40 -3.89
CA LYS A 30 -12.83 -6.97 -2.90
C LYS A 30 -12.10 -7.86 -1.91
N THR A 31 -11.33 -8.82 -2.41
CA THR A 31 -10.63 -9.81 -1.61
C THR A 31 -9.14 -9.49 -1.58
N GLN A 32 -8.56 -9.61 -0.41
CA GLN A 32 -7.13 -9.45 -0.18
C GLN A 32 -6.51 -10.78 0.22
N TRP A 33 -5.39 -11.12 -0.41
CA TRP A 33 -4.55 -12.25 -0.05
C TRP A 33 -3.22 -11.71 0.45
N THR A 34 -2.79 -12.14 1.62
CA THR A 34 -1.51 -11.75 2.19
C THR A 34 -0.67 -12.99 2.45
N TYR A 35 0.40 -13.14 1.68
CA TYR A 35 1.36 -14.22 1.87
C TYR A 35 2.46 -13.76 2.80
N MET A 36 2.62 -14.47 3.93
CA MET A 36 3.67 -14.20 4.91
C MET A 36 4.79 -15.21 4.69
N LYS A 37 5.95 -14.75 4.25
CA LYS A 37 7.09 -15.63 3.91
C LYS A 37 7.62 -16.37 5.12
N LYS A 38 7.63 -15.73 6.28
CA LYS A 38 8.16 -16.29 7.51
C LYS A 38 7.39 -17.53 7.99
N THR A 39 6.07 -17.51 7.84
CA THR A 39 5.19 -18.61 8.30
C THR A 39 4.72 -19.50 7.16
N ASN A 40 4.99 -19.11 5.91
CA ASN A 40 4.49 -19.78 4.71
C ASN A 40 2.96 -19.93 4.71
N GLU A 41 2.28 -18.86 5.11
CA GLU A 41 0.83 -18.81 5.21
C GLU A 41 0.26 -17.73 4.31
N VAL A 42 -0.95 -17.97 3.78
CA VAL A 42 -1.73 -16.98 3.03
C VAL A 42 -3.01 -16.71 3.78
N ASN A 43 -3.20 -15.48 4.21
CA ASN A 43 -4.45 -15.03 4.81
C ASN A 43 -5.36 -14.43 3.75
N VAL A 44 -6.60 -14.90 3.70
CA VAL A 44 -7.61 -14.42 2.74
C VAL A 44 -8.68 -13.66 3.51
N SER A 45 -8.95 -12.42 3.12
CA SER A 45 -9.94 -11.59 3.79
C SER A 45 -10.63 -10.64 2.81
N ASN A 46 -11.81 -10.16 3.19
CA ASN A 46 -12.48 -9.06 2.51
C ASN A 46 -12.39 -7.83 3.43
N PRO A 47 -11.30 -7.05 3.36
CA PRO A 47 -11.06 -5.98 4.31
C PRO A 47 -12.04 -4.83 4.13
N THR A 48 -12.47 -4.23 5.24
CA THR A 48 -13.14 -2.94 5.20
C THR A 48 -12.12 -1.86 4.85
N GLN A 49 -12.60 -0.72 4.40
CA GLN A 49 -11.72 0.41 4.07
C GLN A 49 -10.84 0.80 5.28
N ALA A 50 -11.41 0.82 6.47
CA ALA A 50 -10.65 1.13 7.69
C ALA A 50 -9.56 0.12 7.98
N LYS A 51 -9.82 -1.18 7.78
CA LYS A 51 -8.81 -2.22 7.96
C LYS A 51 -7.71 -2.14 6.91
N GLN A 52 -8.06 -1.81 5.66
CA GLN A 52 -7.06 -1.61 4.62
C GLN A 52 -6.07 -0.51 4.99
N MET A 53 -6.56 0.59 5.53
CA MET A 53 -5.72 1.71 5.94
C MET A 53 -4.73 1.33 7.04
N SER A 54 -5.14 0.48 7.99
CA SER A 54 -4.29 0.08 9.11
C SER A 54 -3.30 -1.02 8.75
N MET A 55 -3.66 -1.91 7.83
CA MET A 55 -2.87 -3.09 7.48
C MET A 55 -2.05 -2.92 6.21
N ASN A 56 -2.42 -1.97 5.35
CA ASN A 56 -1.85 -1.83 4.04
C ASN A 56 -1.48 -0.38 3.76
N PRO A 57 -0.20 -0.04 3.83
CA PRO A 57 0.25 1.33 3.57
C PRO A 57 0.05 1.80 2.13
N TYR A 58 -0.25 0.89 1.21
CA TYR A 58 -0.44 1.24 -0.21
C TYR A 58 -1.84 1.75 -0.51
N THR A 59 -2.73 1.81 0.47
CA THR A 59 -4.08 2.37 0.28
C THR A 59 -4.08 3.90 0.18
N PHE A 60 -2.93 4.54 0.32
CA PHE A 60 -2.81 6.00 0.24
C PHE A 60 -3.42 6.57 -1.05
N ILE A 61 -3.44 5.81 -2.12
CA ILE A 61 -4.02 6.24 -3.40
C ILE A 61 -5.52 6.54 -3.32
N HIS A 62 -6.20 6.03 -2.31
CA HIS A 62 -7.64 6.22 -2.11
C HIS A 62 -7.98 7.07 -0.89
N ILE A 63 -7.03 7.24 0.02
CA ILE A 63 -7.25 7.91 1.31
C ILE A 63 -7.42 9.42 1.17
N TYR A 64 -6.70 10.04 0.25
CA TYR A 64 -6.58 11.50 0.17
C TYR A 64 -7.89 12.21 -0.18
N LYS A 65 -8.89 11.46 -0.64
CA LYS A 65 -10.16 12.05 -1.10
C LYS A 65 -11.06 12.52 0.04
N THR A 66 -10.95 11.92 1.21
CA THR A 66 -11.82 12.26 2.35
C THR A 66 -11.08 12.20 3.67
N GLY A 67 -11.37 13.16 4.55
CA GLY A 67 -10.88 13.13 5.91
C GLY A 67 -9.47 13.67 6.12
N TYR A 68 -8.86 14.26 5.08
CA TYR A 68 -7.50 14.82 5.16
C TYR A 68 -7.47 16.21 4.55
N LYS A 69 -6.65 17.07 5.14
CA LYS A 69 -6.23 18.32 4.52
C LYS A 69 -4.96 18.03 3.73
N SER A 70 -4.95 18.44 2.47
CA SER A 70 -3.81 18.19 1.59
C SER A 70 -3.14 19.50 1.19
N SER A 71 -1.82 19.45 1.05
CA SER A 71 -1.02 20.52 0.48
C SER A 71 0.01 19.94 -0.46
N LEU A 72 0.39 20.70 -1.48
CA LEU A 72 1.35 20.29 -2.49
C LEU A 72 2.54 21.23 -2.46
N LYS A 73 3.74 20.65 -2.47
CA LYS A 73 4.99 21.39 -2.52
C LYS A 73 5.86 20.81 -3.62
N THR A 74 6.58 21.67 -4.32
CA THR A 74 7.56 21.23 -5.31
C THR A 74 8.93 21.11 -4.64
N VAL A 75 9.56 19.93 -4.77
CA VAL A 75 10.89 19.66 -4.23
C VAL A 75 11.73 19.05 -5.35
N GLY A 76 12.58 19.86 -5.99
CA GLY A 76 13.40 19.42 -7.13
C GLY A 76 12.54 18.91 -8.28
N SER A 77 12.77 17.68 -8.70
CA SER A 77 12.04 17.03 -9.79
C SER A 77 10.77 16.30 -9.31
N ASN A 78 10.39 16.50 -8.05
CA ASN A 78 9.26 15.82 -7.44
C ASN A 78 8.22 16.78 -6.88
N TYR A 79 7.00 16.31 -6.78
CA TYR A 79 5.98 16.88 -5.90
C TYR A 79 6.02 16.16 -4.56
N GLN A 80 5.83 16.90 -3.49
CA GLN A 80 5.59 16.33 -2.18
C GLN A 80 4.17 16.68 -1.74
N VAL A 81 3.34 15.66 -1.56
CA VAL A 81 1.98 15.81 -1.05
C VAL A 81 2.01 15.58 0.46
N HIS A 82 1.48 16.53 1.21
CA HIS A 82 1.37 16.42 2.67
C HIS A 82 -0.10 16.27 3.03
N LEU A 83 -0.44 15.20 3.71
CA LEU A 83 -1.80 14.89 4.15
C LEU A 83 -1.85 14.89 5.66
N VAL A 84 -2.76 15.67 6.22
CA VAL A 84 -2.99 15.73 7.67
C VAL A 84 -4.44 15.35 7.93
N ALA A 85 -4.66 14.33 8.75
CA ALA A 85 -6.01 13.88 9.09
C ALA A 85 -6.77 14.97 9.82
N ASN A 86 -8.02 15.20 9.42
CA ASN A 86 -8.90 16.13 10.13
C ASN A 86 -9.18 15.66 11.55
N ASN A 87 -9.22 14.33 11.75
CA ASN A 87 -9.31 13.71 13.06
C ASN A 87 -7.98 13.00 13.37
N GLN A 88 -7.21 13.54 14.29
CA GLN A 88 -5.89 13.01 14.68
C GLN A 88 -5.96 11.65 15.40
N LYS A 89 -7.15 11.17 15.72
CA LYS A 89 -7.35 9.83 16.25
C LYS A 89 -7.36 8.75 15.17
N ARG A 90 -7.33 9.15 13.89
CA ARG A 90 -7.22 8.17 12.80
C ARG A 90 -5.92 7.37 12.92
N THR A 91 -5.96 6.13 12.45
CA THR A 91 -4.79 5.23 12.46
C THR A 91 -3.61 5.89 11.76
N VAL A 92 -3.83 6.44 10.57
CA VAL A 92 -2.81 7.24 9.87
C VAL A 92 -3.18 8.70 10.02
N ALA A 93 -2.45 9.41 10.88
CA ALA A 93 -2.75 10.80 11.20
C ALA A 93 -2.08 11.79 10.26
N GLU A 94 -0.97 11.40 9.65
CA GLU A 94 -0.19 12.27 8.77
C GLU A 94 0.59 11.46 7.74
N MET A 95 0.70 11.98 6.51
CA MET A 95 1.44 11.34 5.43
C MET A 95 2.19 12.34 4.58
N TYR A 96 3.34 11.93 4.07
CA TYR A 96 4.05 12.61 2.99
C TYR A 96 4.20 11.64 1.83
N ILE A 97 3.80 12.06 0.64
CA ILE A 97 3.91 11.26 -0.58
C ILE A 97 4.81 11.99 -1.56
N THR A 98 5.88 11.37 -2.00
CA THR A 98 6.78 11.90 -3.01
C THR A 98 6.41 11.33 -4.37
N ILE A 99 6.13 12.21 -5.34
CA ILE A 99 5.64 11.85 -6.67
C ILE A 99 6.51 12.52 -7.72
N ASN A 100 6.94 11.77 -8.73
CA ASN A 100 7.70 12.34 -9.84
C ASN A 100 6.82 13.29 -10.66
N LYS A 101 7.32 14.49 -10.95
CA LYS A 101 6.57 15.52 -11.68
C LYS A 101 6.19 15.10 -13.10
N ASN A 102 7.09 14.38 -13.77
CA ASN A 102 6.91 14.03 -15.18
C ASN A 102 6.08 12.77 -15.37
N THR A 103 6.33 11.75 -14.56
CA THR A 103 5.68 10.45 -14.70
C THR A 103 4.46 10.30 -13.80
N HIS A 104 4.33 11.14 -12.78
CA HIS A 104 3.31 11.04 -11.72
C HIS A 104 3.37 9.73 -10.95
N VAL A 105 4.54 9.10 -10.94
CA VAL A 105 4.76 7.83 -10.22
C VAL A 105 5.20 8.13 -8.78
N PRO A 106 4.52 7.57 -7.77
CA PRO A 106 4.98 7.71 -6.40
C PRO A 106 6.26 6.91 -6.16
N SER A 107 7.21 7.51 -5.44
CA SER A 107 8.49 6.89 -5.12
C SER A 107 8.68 6.62 -3.63
N GLN A 108 7.99 7.38 -2.78
CA GLN A 108 8.13 7.25 -1.34
C GLN A 108 6.87 7.68 -0.63
N VAL A 109 6.51 6.96 0.43
CA VAL A 109 5.42 7.32 1.33
C VAL A 109 5.95 7.27 2.76
N LYS A 110 5.74 8.35 3.50
CA LYS A 110 6.00 8.42 4.94
C LYS A 110 4.66 8.54 5.65
N MET A 111 4.45 7.74 6.68
CA MET A 111 3.20 7.72 7.43
C MET A 111 3.45 7.80 8.91
N ARG A 112 2.60 8.55 9.61
CA ARG A 112 2.60 8.59 11.07
C ARG A 112 1.37 7.88 11.63
N GLN A 113 1.64 6.89 12.48
CA GLN A 113 0.62 6.16 13.23
C GLN A 113 0.90 6.40 14.71
N GLY A 114 0.08 7.23 15.37
CA GLY A 114 0.38 7.71 16.70
C GLY A 114 1.64 8.58 16.69
N SER A 115 2.68 8.15 17.38
CA SER A 115 3.98 8.83 17.39
C SER A 115 5.04 8.11 16.54
N THR A 116 4.63 7.05 15.84
CA THR A 116 5.56 6.22 15.05
C THR A 116 5.49 6.59 13.57
N TRP A 117 6.64 6.90 12.98
CA TRP A 117 6.78 7.15 11.55
C TRP A 117 7.29 5.91 10.85
N SER A 118 6.71 5.62 9.69
CA SER A 118 7.17 4.55 8.79
C SER A 118 7.46 5.14 7.43
N THR A 119 8.51 4.66 6.78
CA THR A 119 8.90 5.07 5.44
C THR A 119 8.81 3.87 4.50
N ILE A 120 8.12 4.05 3.38
CA ILE A 120 7.98 3.04 2.34
C ILE A 120 8.56 3.60 1.06
N ASN A 121 9.57 2.92 0.53
CA ASN A 121 10.14 3.27 -0.76
C ASN A 121 9.51 2.38 -1.83
N ILE A 122 9.02 2.99 -2.90
CA ILE A 122 8.30 2.32 -3.97
C ILE A 122 9.23 2.23 -5.18
N SER A 123 9.43 1.02 -5.69
CA SER A 123 10.18 0.78 -6.90
C SER A 123 9.42 -0.18 -7.80
N GLY A 124 9.68 -0.16 -9.09
CA GLY A 124 9.02 -1.05 -10.04
C GLY A 124 7.55 -0.75 -10.26
N PHE A 125 7.10 0.46 -9.97
CA PHE A 125 5.71 0.86 -10.17
C PHE A 125 5.31 0.75 -11.65
N LYS A 126 4.20 0.06 -11.92
CA LYS A 126 3.65 -0.09 -13.27
C LYS A 126 2.17 0.29 -13.25
N ALA A 127 1.75 1.12 -14.21
CA ALA A 127 0.38 1.60 -14.30
C ALA A 127 -0.33 1.18 -15.58
N LYS A 128 0.36 0.56 -16.53
CA LYS A 128 -0.18 0.17 -17.85
C LYS A 128 0.18 -1.26 -18.22
N GLY A 129 -0.65 -1.90 -19.04
CA GLY A 129 -0.38 -3.23 -19.58
C GLY A 129 -0.43 -4.35 -18.54
N ILE A 130 -1.21 -4.17 -17.47
CA ILE A 130 -1.23 -5.11 -16.35
C ILE A 130 -2.46 -6.00 -16.44
N SER A 131 -2.24 -7.32 -16.40
CA SER A 131 -3.31 -8.31 -16.36
C SER A 131 -4.03 -8.30 -15.02
N ASN A 132 -5.35 -8.55 -15.02
CA ASN A 132 -6.13 -8.72 -13.80
C ASN A 132 -5.64 -9.90 -12.94
N ASN A 133 -5.00 -10.90 -13.53
CA ASN A 133 -4.41 -12.03 -12.81
C ASN A 133 -3.27 -11.60 -11.87
N SER A 134 -2.67 -10.43 -12.10
CA SER A 134 -1.62 -9.88 -11.25
C SER A 134 -2.12 -9.50 -9.85
N PHE A 135 -3.43 -9.40 -9.66
CA PHE A 135 -4.05 -8.96 -8.41
C PHE A 135 -4.76 -10.08 -7.65
N VAL A 136 -4.53 -11.33 -8.07
CA VAL A 136 -5.14 -12.51 -7.47
C VAL A 136 -4.04 -13.49 -7.09
N PHE A 137 -4.17 -14.09 -5.91
CA PHE A 137 -3.25 -15.12 -5.45
C PHE A 137 -3.41 -16.39 -6.28
N ASN A 138 -2.28 -16.96 -6.72
CA ASN A 138 -2.26 -18.25 -7.45
C ASN A 138 -1.57 -19.28 -6.57
N SER A 139 -2.34 -20.26 -6.10
CA SER A 139 -1.85 -21.33 -5.23
C SER A 139 -0.78 -22.21 -5.88
N LYS A 140 -0.74 -22.25 -7.20
CA LYS A 140 0.27 -23.03 -7.94
C LYS A 140 1.68 -22.45 -7.80
N GLU A 141 1.78 -21.16 -7.54
CA GLU A 141 3.06 -20.49 -7.29
C GLU A 141 3.57 -20.72 -5.85
N PHE A 142 2.70 -21.16 -4.97
CA PHE A 142 3.03 -21.37 -3.54
C PHE A 142 2.45 -22.71 -3.05
N PRO A 143 2.91 -23.84 -3.61
CA PRO A 143 2.25 -25.13 -3.37
C PRO A 143 2.30 -25.63 -1.93
N GLY A 144 3.25 -25.14 -1.13
CA GLY A 144 3.37 -25.52 0.28
C GLY A 144 2.73 -24.53 1.26
N ALA A 145 2.12 -23.45 0.77
CA ALA A 145 1.55 -22.44 1.64
C ALA A 145 0.20 -22.86 2.22
N GLU A 146 0.01 -22.65 3.51
CA GLU A 146 -1.27 -22.83 4.17
C GLU A 146 -2.18 -21.64 3.89
N VAL A 147 -3.38 -21.89 3.39
CA VAL A 147 -4.38 -20.86 3.09
C VAL A 147 -5.36 -20.77 4.26
N ILE A 148 -5.39 -19.61 4.90
CA ILE A 148 -6.28 -19.33 6.02
C ILE A 148 -7.34 -18.33 5.53
N ASP A 149 -8.57 -18.82 5.34
CA ASP A 149 -9.66 -18.00 4.85
C ASP A 149 -10.42 -17.37 6.02
N LEU A 150 -10.35 -16.04 6.09
CA LEU A 150 -10.95 -15.24 7.15
C LEU A 150 -12.21 -14.49 6.68
N ARG A 151 -12.71 -14.79 5.49
CA ARG A 151 -13.89 -14.12 4.93
C ARG A 151 -15.18 -14.55 5.62
#